data_138a8f91c2ccf7964276bb96558c2e2c
#
_entry.id   138a8f91c2ccf7964276bb96558c2e2c
#
_cell.length_a   1.000
_cell.length_b   1.000
_cell.length_c   1.000
_cell.angle_alpha   90.00
_cell.angle_beta   90.00
_cell.angle_gamma   90.00
#
_symmetry.space_group_name_H-M   'P 1'
#
loop_
_entity.id
_entity.type
_entity.pdbx_description
1 polymer ?
#
loop_
_entity_poly.entity_id
_entity_poly.type
_entity_poly.pdbx_seq_one_letter_code
_entity_poly.pdbx_strand_id
1 'polypeptide(L)'
;MTLDRPNWNNYFLGLAFIASARSRDQETKHGTVIVDNNNIVLGTGYNSFIRGMNDQSLPASRPDKYPFMIHSELNAILNCRVLPREAGGGRAYVTGKCCNNCLQSLIQAGVREIYMANRKGSELEDEASLSIYNQIIEQSGVAIHALDYDLSWIKQIAEYYNSNK
;
A
#
# COMPACT_ATOMS: atom_id res chain seq x y z
N MET A 1 -11.69 29.03 -3.81
CA MET A 1 -11.95 27.68 -3.27
C MET A 1 -10.88 27.37 -2.24
N THR A 2 -11.23 27.16 -0.99
CA THR A 2 -10.28 26.78 0.08
C THR A 2 -10.11 25.27 -0.01
N LEU A 3 -8.87 24.80 -0.18
CA LEU A 3 -8.57 23.38 -0.17
C LEU A 3 -8.44 22.92 1.28
N ASP A 4 -9.20 21.90 1.67
CA ASP A 4 -9.08 21.28 2.97
C ASP A 4 -7.77 20.50 3.05
N ARG A 5 -6.96 20.82 4.07
CA ARG A 5 -5.70 20.11 4.29
C ARG A 5 -5.97 18.74 4.93
N PRO A 6 -5.69 17.62 4.25
CA PRO A 6 -5.83 16.30 4.86
C PRO A 6 -4.83 16.13 6.02
N ASN A 7 -5.20 15.36 7.04
CA ASN A 7 -4.24 14.90 8.02
C ASN A 7 -3.22 13.93 7.39
N TRP A 8 -2.11 13.66 8.07
CA TRP A 8 -1.03 12.83 7.52
C TRP A 8 -1.48 11.42 7.11
N ASN A 9 -2.37 10.80 7.86
CA ASN A 9 -2.87 9.46 7.55
C ASN A 9 -3.69 9.45 6.26
N ASN A 10 -4.63 10.39 6.10
CA ASN A 10 -5.40 10.55 4.87
C ASN A 10 -4.51 10.96 3.69
N TYR A 11 -3.50 11.79 3.91
CA TYR A 11 -2.57 12.18 2.88
C TYR A 11 -1.77 11.00 2.33
N PHE A 12 -1.10 10.23 3.21
CA PHE A 12 -0.29 9.09 2.76
C PHE A 12 -1.15 7.94 2.23
N LEU A 13 -2.32 7.70 2.81
CA LEU A 13 -3.24 6.71 2.26
C LEU A 13 -3.79 7.15 0.89
N GLY A 14 -4.05 8.44 0.71
CA GLY A 14 -4.39 9.03 -0.59
C GLY A 14 -3.29 8.83 -1.63
N LEU A 15 -2.02 9.04 -1.26
CA LEU A 15 -0.88 8.74 -2.14
C LEU A 15 -0.81 7.25 -2.50
N ALA A 16 -1.12 6.35 -1.57
CA ALA A 16 -1.19 4.91 -1.87
C ALA A 16 -2.31 4.59 -2.88
N PHE A 17 -3.48 5.23 -2.77
CA PHE A 17 -4.54 5.11 -3.78
C PHE A 17 -4.11 5.69 -5.14
N ILE A 18 -3.41 6.82 -5.17
CA ILE A 18 -2.85 7.38 -6.41
C ILE A 18 -1.84 6.40 -7.02
N ALA A 19 -0.94 5.83 -6.21
CA ALA A 19 0.02 4.82 -6.68
C ALA A 19 -0.69 3.60 -7.29
N SER A 20 -1.79 3.15 -6.69
CA SER A 20 -2.59 2.02 -7.19
C SER A 20 -3.15 2.23 -8.59
N ALA A 21 -3.34 3.49 -9.03
CA ALA A 21 -3.81 3.80 -10.38
C ALA A 21 -2.84 3.32 -11.48
N ARG A 22 -1.57 3.11 -11.14
CA ARG A 22 -0.57 2.54 -12.06
C ARG A 22 -0.72 1.03 -12.26
N SER A 23 -1.48 0.35 -11.40
CA SER A 23 -1.71 -1.08 -11.55
C SER A 23 -2.48 -1.40 -12.83
N ARG A 24 -2.01 -2.40 -13.57
CA ARG A 24 -2.72 -2.96 -14.73
C ARG A 24 -3.73 -4.03 -14.35
N ASP A 25 -3.74 -4.46 -13.09
CA ASP A 25 -4.73 -5.40 -12.59
C ASP A 25 -6.14 -4.83 -12.80
N GLN A 26 -6.98 -5.55 -13.51
CA GLN A 26 -8.34 -5.12 -13.84
C GLN A 26 -9.34 -5.40 -12.72
N GLU A 27 -9.03 -6.36 -11.84
CA GLU A 27 -9.93 -6.79 -10.78
C GLU A 27 -9.63 -6.08 -9.45
N THR A 28 -8.33 -5.91 -9.12
CA THR A 28 -7.94 -5.35 -7.82
C THR A 28 -6.69 -4.50 -7.94
N LYS A 29 -6.83 -3.21 -7.75
CA LYS A 29 -5.71 -2.27 -7.71
C LYS A 29 -5.29 -2.03 -6.27
N HIS A 30 -4.04 -2.36 -5.96
CA HIS A 30 -3.42 -2.10 -4.67
C HIS A 30 -2.25 -1.11 -4.80
N GLY A 31 -2.10 -0.28 -3.79
CA GLY A 31 -1.01 0.67 -3.67
C GLY A 31 -0.48 0.71 -2.25
N THR A 32 0.81 0.99 -2.13
CA THR A 32 1.51 1.12 -0.85
C THR A 32 2.44 2.33 -0.88
N VAL A 33 2.46 3.07 0.23
CA VAL A 33 3.41 4.14 0.49
C VAL A 33 4.13 3.83 1.79
N ILE A 34 5.45 3.90 1.79
CA ILE A 34 6.29 3.74 2.97
C ILE A 34 6.91 5.08 3.30
N VAL A 35 6.80 5.50 4.57
CA VAL A 35 7.35 6.76 5.08
C VAL A 35 8.21 6.52 6.31
N ASP A 36 9.16 7.40 6.57
CA ASP A 36 9.92 7.42 7.83
C ASP A 36 9.13 8.11 8.96
N ASN A 37 9.77 8.21 10.13
CA ASN A 37 9.18 8.88 11.29
C ASN A 37 9.04 10.40 11.14
N ASN A 38 9.71 11.00 10.15
CA ASN A 38 9.66 12.43 9.83
C ASN A 38 8.67 12.75 8.69
N ASN A 39 7.82 11.82 8.28
CA ASN A 39 6.90 11.95 7.16
C ASN A 39 7.56 12.09 5.78
N ILE A 40 8.80 11.59 5.63
CA ILE A 40 9.46 11.53 4.33
C ILE A 40 9.07 10.23 3.63
N VAL A 41 8.62 10.31 2.39
CA VAL A 41 8.29 9.14 1.57
C VAL A 41 9.59 8.43 1.19
N LEU A 42 9.75 7.19 1.64
CA LEU A 42 10.88 6.33 1.34
C LEU A 42 10.67 5.53 0.06
N GLY A 43 9.45 5.06 -0.17
CA GLY A 43 9.10 4.28 -1.35
C GLY A 43 7.60 4.21 -1.61
N THR A 44 7.25 3.98 -2.87
CA THR A 44 5.88 3.73 -3.31
C THR A 44 5.83 2.49 -4.16
N GLY A 45 4.74 1.76 -4.11
CA GLY A 45 4.52 0.56 -4.90
C GLY A 45 3.06 0.37 -5.28
N TYR A 46 2.84 -0.41 -6.32
CA TYR A 46 1.53 -0.88 -6.74
C TYR A 46 1.64 -2.34 -7.19
N ASN A 47 0.56 -3.09 -7.15
CA ASN A 47 0.58 -4.46 -7.64
C ASN A 47 0.75 -4.49 -9.16
N SER A 48 1.70 -5.26 -9.65
CA SER A 48 2.11 -5.27 -11.05
C SER A 48 2.82 -6.57 -11.43
N PHE A 49 3.02 -6.78 -12.71
CA PHE A 49 4.03 -7.72 -13.18
C PHE A 49 5.44 -7.16 -12.94
N ILE A 50 6.44 -8.04 -12.87
CA ILE A 50 7.83 -7.62 -12.68
C ILE A 50 8.34 -6.86 -13.91
N ARG A 51 9.33 -6.00 -13.68
CA ARG A 51 9.94 -5.19 -14.75
C ARG A 51 10.52 -6.08 -15.85
N GLY A 52 10.33 -5.69 -17.08
CA GLY A 52 10.81 -6.39 -18.26
C GLY A 52 9.89 -7.47 -18.82
N MET A 53 8.79 -7.79 -18.15
CA MET A 53 7.77 -8.67 -18.70
C MET A 53 6.83 -7.90 -19.63
N ASN A 54 6.33 -8.59 -20.67
CA ASN A 54 5.31 -8.03 -21.53
C ASN A 54 3.93 -8.21 -20.91
N ASP A 55 3.41 -7.16 -20.29
CA ASP A 55 2.12 -7.17 -19.60
C ASP A 55 0.94 -7.61 -20.48
N GLN A 56 1.04 -7.45 -21.81
CA GLN A 56 -0.03 -7.82 -22.75
C GLN A 56 -0.11 -9.33 -23.00
N SER A 57 0.98 -10.06 -22.75
CA SER A 57 1.06 -11.50 -22.96
C SER A 57 0.77 -12.33 -21.70
N LEU A 58 0.52 -11.66 -20.55
CA LEU A 58 0.32 -12.31 -19.26
C LEU A 58 -1.16 -12.37 -18.89
N PRO A 59 -1.57 -13.38 -18.12
CA PRO A 59 -2.94 -13.47 -17.62
C PRO A 59 -3.32 -12.23 -16.79
N ALA A 60 -4.47 -11.62 -17.07
CA ALA A 60 -4.96 -10.43 -16.36
C ALA A 60 -6.04 -10.75 -15.31
N SER A 61 -6.54 -12.00 -15.29
CA SER A 61 -7.61 -12.46 -14.41
C SER A 61 -7.16 -13.51 -13.40
N ARG A 62 -7.94 -13.68 -12.34
CA ARG A 62 -7.75 -14.70 -11.30
C ARG A 62 -8.15 -16.08 -11.83
N PRO A 63 -7.48 -17.16 -11.37
CA PRO A 63 -6.30 -17.18 -10.48
C PRO A 63 -4.97 -17.05 -11.23
N ASP A 64 -4.95 -17.10 -12.55
CA ASP A 64 -3.78 -17.33 -13.40
C ASP A 64 -2.74 -16.20 -13.32
N LYS A 65 -3.17 -14.98 -13.00
CA LYS A 65 -2.27 -13.83 -12.83
C LYS A 65 -1.38 -13.91 -11.58
N TYR A 66 -1.81 -14.58 -10.52
CA TYR A 66 -1.13 -14.55 -9.22
C TYR A 66 0.35 -14.94 -9.24
N PRO A 67 0.80 -15.99 -9.95
CA PRO A 67 2.22 -16.34 -9.99
C PRO A 67 3.13 -15.28 -10.60
N PHE A 68 2.57 -14.34 -11.37
CA PHE A 68 3.31 -13.31 -12.10
C PHE A 68 3.26 -11.93 -11.40
N MET A 69 2.40 -11.77 -10.39
CA MET A 69 2.16 -10.48 -9.75
C MET A 69 3.09 -10.26 -8.57
N ILE A 70 3.77 -9.12 -8.55
CA ILE A 70 4.38 -8.57 -7.34
C ILE A 70 3.35 -7.73 -6.59
N HIS A 71 3.23 -7.93 -5.29
CA HIS A 71 2.31 -7.15 -4.47
C HIS A 71 2.82 -5.72 -4.24
N SER A 72 1.91 -4.79 -3.99
CA SER A 72 2.22 -3.37 -3.82
C SER A 72 3.21 -3.11 -2.70
N GLU A 73 3.12 -3.85 -1.61
CA GLU A 73 3.98 -3.73 -0.42
C GLU A 73 5.43 -4.12 -0.73
N LEU A 74 5.62 -5.29 -1.35
CA LEU A 74 6.95 -5.72 -1.75
C LEU A 74 7.54 -4.79 -2.80
N ASN A 75 6.72 -4.35 -3.76
CA ASN A 75 7.15 -3.37 -4.77
C ASN A 75 7.55 -2.04 -4.13
N ALA A 76 6.83 -1.56 -3.11
CA ALA A 76 7.19 -0.35 -2.36
C ALA A 76 8.54 -0.51 -1.63
N ILE A 77 8.77 -1.66 -0.97
CA ILE A 77 10.05 -1.97 -0.31
C ILE A 77 11.21 -1.95 -1.31
N LEU A 78 11.04 -2.60 -2.46
CA LEU A 78 12.08 -2.67 -3.51
C LEU A 78 12.34 -1.31 -4.17
N ASN A 79 11.41 -0.37 -4.10
CA ASN A 79 11.57 0.99 -4.59
C ASN A 79 12.17 1.95 -3.54
N CYS A 80 12.33 1.52 -2.28
CA CYS A 80 13.01 2.31 -1.27
C CYS A 80 14.51 2.44 -1.60
N ARG A 81 15.03 3.66 -1.59
CA ARG A 81 16.48 3.91 -1.66
C ARG A 81 17.17 3.71 -0.32
N VAL A 82 16.43 3.97 0.76
CA VAL A 82 16.80 3.74 2.15
C VAL A 82 15.68 2.92 2.76
N LEU A 83 15.98 1.79 3.36
CA LEU A 83 14.96 0.97 4.01
C LEU A 83 14.51 1.62 5.33
N PRO A 84 13.26 1.39 5.76
CA PRO A 84 12.76 1.92 7.03
C PRO A 84 13.69 1.64 8.21
N ARG A 85 14.28 0.45 8.30
CA ARG A 85 15.24 0.10 9.37
C ARG A 85 16.50 0.97 9.39
N GLU A 86 16.93 1.44 8.24
CA GLU A 86 18.09 2.34 8.08
C GLU A 86 17.74 3.79 8.39
N ALA A 87 16.46 4.14 8.24
CA ALA A 87 15.89 5.45 8.56
C ALA A 87 15.40 5.57 10.02
N GLY A 88 15.70 4.59 10.88
CA GLY A 88 15.27 4.60 12.28
C GLY A 88 13.84 4.10 12.51
N GLY A 89 13.25 3.41 11.55
CA GLY A 89 11.88 2.91 11.55
C GLY A 89 11.01 3.59 10.49
N GLY A 90 9.80 3.07 10.32
CA GLY A 90 8.88 3.63 9.34
C GLY A 90 7.45 3.12 9.49
N ARG A 91 6.57 3.73 8.72
CA ARG A 91 5.15 3.41 8.62
C ARG A 91 4.79 3.06 7.19
N ALA A 92 3.89 2.11 7.01
CA ALA A 92 3.34 1.77 5.71
C ALA A 92 1.84 2.12 5.64
N TYR A 93 1.43 2.66 4.51
CA TYR A 93 0.03 2.95 4.18
C TYR A 93 -0.36 2.09 2.99
N VAL A 94 -1.35 1.22 3.18
CA VAL A 94 -1.76 0.21 2.19
C VAL A 94 -3.24 0.35 1.87
N THR A 95 -3.60 0.27 0.61
CA THR A 95 -5.00 0.43 0.16
C THR A 95 -5.92 -0.75 0.49
N GLY A 96 -5.44 -1.74 1.20
CA GLY A 96 -6.18 -2.91 1.67
C GLY A 96 -5.35 -3.72 2.65
N LYS A 97 -5.87 -4.87 3.09
CA LYS A 97 -5.15 -5.75 4.01
C LYS A 97 -3.98 -6.43 3.28
N CYS A 98 -2.78 -6.38 3.85
CA CYS A 98 -1.64 -7.09 3.32
C CYS A 98 -1.71 -8.59 3.67
N CYS A 99 -1.23 -9.46 2.79
CA CYS A 99 -1.09 -10.89 3.06
C CYS A 99 0.06 -11.16 4.05
N ASN A 100 0.14 -12.40 4.57
CA ASN A 100 1.17 -12.80 5.53
C ASN A 100 2.59 -12.53 5.02
N ASN A 101 2.89 -12.83 3.76
CA ASN A 101 4.22 -12.61 3.19
C ASN A 101 4.58 -11.11 3.10
N CYS A 102 3.59 -10.26 2.74
CA CYS A 102 3.79 -8.82 2.69
C CYS A 102 3.96 -8.24 4.09
N LEU A 103 3.15 -8.70 5.07
CA LEU A 103 3.29 -8.30 6.47
C LEU A 103 4.72 -8.60 6.99
N GLN A 104 5.20 -9.83 6.79
CA GLN A 104 6.55 -10.23 7.17
C GLN A 104 7.62 -9.36 6.50
N SER A 105 7.45 -9.09 5.20
CA SER A 105 8.41 -8.29 4.42
C SER A 105 8.48 -6.84 4.91
N LEU A 106 7.33 -6.22 5.22
CA LEU A 106 7.27 -4.87 5.77
C LEU A 106 7.96 -4.79 7.14
N ILE A 107 7.67 -5.74 8.04
CA ILE A 107 8.29 -5.81 9.38
C ILE A 107 9.79 -6.01 9.26
N GLN A 108 10.25 -6.93 8.39
CA GLN A 108 11.66 -7.20 8.16
C GLN A 108 12.39 -6.00 7.56
N ALA A 109 11.71 -5.20 6.74
CA ALA A 109 12.24 -3.94 6.21
C ALA A 109 12.35 -2.83 7.27
N GLY A 110 11.73 -2.99 8.45
CA GLY A 110 11.78 -2.03 9.55
C GLY A 110 10.53 -1.16 9.71
N VAL A 111 9.43 -1.53 9.05
CA VAL A 111 8.12 -0.93 9.32
C VAL A 111 7.62 -1.35 10.70
N ARG A 112 7.14 -0.40 11.49
CA ARG A 112 6.64 -0.61 12.86
C ARG A 112 5.15 -0.32 13.02
N GLU A 113 4.58 0.43 12.11
CA GLU A 113 3.16 0.73 12.06
C GLU A 113 2.63 0.54 10.64
N ILE A 114 1.52 -0.15 10.49
CA ILE A 114 0.88 -0.39 9.19
C ILE A 114 -0.55 0.12 9.26
N TYR A 115 -0.85 1.07 8.39
CA TYR A 115 -2.15 1.68 8.22
C TYR A 115 -2.80 1.10 6.97
N MET A 116 -3.92 0.42 7.14
CA MET A 116 -4.65 -0.23 6.04
C MET A 116 -6.01 0.44 5.85
N ALA A 117 -6.36 0.72 4.60
CA ALA A 117 -7.70 1.20 4.29
C ALA A 117 -8.76 0.18 4.74
N ASN A 118 -9.75 0.65 5.48
CA ASN A 118 -10.93 -0.14 5.84
C ASN A 118 -11.79 -0.33 4.57
N ARG A 119 -11.49 -1.38 3.81
CA ARG A 119 -12.07 -1.66 2.51
C ARG A 119 -12.72 -3.03 2.49
N LYS A 120 -13.96 -3.11 2.03
CA LYS A 120 -14.66 -4.38 1.85
C LYS A 120 -13.91 -5.30 0.89
N GLY A 121 -13.87 -6.60 1.18
CA GLY A 121 -13.23 -7.61 0.34
C GLY A 121 -11.71 -7.68 0.45
N SER A 122 -11.12 -7.06 1.46
CA SER A 122 -9.68 -7.16 1.79
C SER A 122 -9.40 -8.13 2.94
N GLU A 123 -10.30 -9.05 3.21
CA GLU A 123 -10.18 -10.03 4.30
C GLU A 123 -9.28 -11.21 3.88
N LEU A 124 -8.59 -11.82 4.84
CA LEU A 124 -7.88 -13.08 4.62
C LEU A 124 -8.90 -14.21 4.41
N GLU A 125 -8.66 -15.05 3.42
CA GLU A 125 -9.66 -16.01 2.91
C GLU A 125 -9.85 -17.23 3.80
N ASP A 126 -8.93 -17.52 4.75
CA ASP A 126 -9.00 -18.71 5.61
C ASP A 126 -8.51 -18.47 7.05
N GLU A 127 -9.03 -19.31 7.97
CA GLU A 127 -8.72 -19.21 9.41
C GLU A 127 -7.23 -19.47 9.72
N ALA A 128 -6.58 -20.36 8.96
CA ALA A 128 -5.16 -20.68 9.19
C ALA A 128 -4.29 -19.48 8.85
N SER A 129 -4.55 -18.81 7.72
CA SER A 129 -3.87 -17.58 7.34
C SER A 129 -4.10 -16.46 8.35
N LEU A 130 -5.32 -16.33 8.88
CA LEU A 130 -5.64 -15.35 9.91
C LEU A 130 -4.92 -15.65 11.22
N SER A 131 -4.84 -16.91 11.63
CA SER A 131 -4.09 -17.32 12.83
C SER A 131 -2.61 -16.96 12.72
N ILE A 132 -1.97 -17.27 11.59
CA ILE A 132 -0.57 -16.90 11.33
C ILE A 132 -0.39 -15.37 11.34
N TYR A 133 -1.30 -14.65 10.70
CA TYR A 133 -1.28 -13.19 10.67
C TYR A 133 -1.27 -12.58 12.08
N ASN A 134 -2.15 -13.07 12.96
CA ASN A 134 -2.25 -12.62 14.34
C ASN A 134 -1.00 -12.96 15.16
N GLN A 135 -0.44 -14.16 14.98
CA GLN A 135 0.83 -14.55 15.65
C GLN A 135 2.00 -13.66 15.23
N ILE A 136 2.08 -13.30 13.94
CA ILE A 136 3.12 -12.39 13.45
C ILE A 136 3.00 -11.03 14.13
N ILE A 137 1.79 -10.48 14.23
CA ILE A 137 1.54 -9.19 14.89
C ILE A 137 1.93 -9.25 16.36
N GLU A 138 1.45 -10.27 17.08
CA GLU A 138 1.69 -10.43 18.52
C GLU A 138 3.18 -10.53 18.83
N GLN A 139 3.92 -11.37 18.09
CA GLN A 139 5.33 -11.63 18.38
C GLN A 139 6.26 -10.51 17.86
N SER A 140 5.90 -9.82 16.79
CA SER A 140 6.72 -8.74 16.24
C SER A 140 6.50 -7.40 16.93
N GLY A 141 5.36 -7.21 17.59
CA GLY A 141 4.95 -5.95 18.19
C GLY A 141 4.62 -4.86 17.16
N VAL A 142 4.42 -5.21 15.87
CA VAL A 142 3.98 -4.25 14.86
C VAL A 142 2.57 -3.75 15.18
N ALA A 143 2.35 -2.44 15.08
CA ALA A 143 1.02 -1.87 15.25
C ALA A 143 0.25 -1.88 13.93
N ILE A 144 -0.99 -2.38 13.96
CA ILE A 144 -1.89 -2.43 12.79
C ILE A 144 -3.07 -1.50 13.04
N HIS A 145 -3.34 -0.62 12.08
CA HIS A 145 -4.42 0.35 12.13
C HIS A 145 -5.32 0.20 10.92
N ALA A 146 -6.60 -0.10 11.13
CA ALA A 146 -7.61 0.05 10.10
C ALA A 146 -8.06 1.51 10.02
N LEU A 147 -8.00 2.11 8.84
CA LEU A 147 -8.38 3.51 8.62
C LEU A 147 -9.64 3.61 7.77
N ASP A 148 -10.61 4.32 8.31
CA ASP A 148 -11.63 4.94 7.46
C ASP A 148 -11.00 6.14 6.75
N TYR A 149 -11.26 6.30 5.47
CA TYR A 149 -10.55 7.26 4.64
C TYR A 149 -11.50 8.15 3.84
N ASP A 150 -11.05 9.37 3.62
CA ASP A 150 -11.69 10.32 2.72
C ASP A 150 -10.70 10.76 1.63
N LEU A 151 -11.09 10.55 0.37
CA LEU A 151 -10.31 10.92 -0.81
C LEU A 151 -10.86 12.17 -1.51
N SER A 152 -11.84 12.86 -0.93
CA SER A 152 -12.47 14.05 -1.52
C SER A 152 -11.45 15.17 -1.80
N TRP A 153 -10.42 15.30 -0.95
CA TRP A 153 -9.35 16.27 -1.12
C TRP A 153 -8.55 16.07 -2.43
N ILE A 154 -8.42 14.82 -2.92
CA ILE A 154 -7.75 14.53 -4.20
C ILE A 154 -8.55 15.13 -5.35
N LYS A 155 -9.88 14.96 -5.31
CA LYS A 155 -10.79 15.55 -6.29
C LYS A 155 -10.73 17.09 -6.25
N GLN A 156 -10.76 17.67 -5.05
CA GLN A 156 -10.66 19.12 -4.85
C GLN A 156 -9.36 19.69 -5.44
N ILE A 157 -8.20 19.02 -5.24
CA ILE A 157 -6.93 19.44 -5.83
C ILE A 157 -6.99 19.38 -7.35
N ALA A 158 -7.53 18.29 -7.92
CA ALA A 158 -7.65 18.16 -9.36
C ALA A 158 -8.54 19.26 -9.97
N GLU A 159 -9.67 19.56 -9.33
CA GLU A 159 -10.58 20.63 -9.74
C GLU A 159 -9.92 22.00 -9.63
N TYR A 160 -9.21 22.29 -8.53
CA TYR A 160 -8.48 23.54 -8.33
C TYR A 160 -7.48 23.82 -9.46
N TYR A 161 -6.64 22.84 -9.81
CA TYR A 161 -5.65 23.04 -10.87
C TYR A 161 -6.25 23.04 -12.28
N ASN A 162 -7.37 22.36 -12.50
CA ASN A 162 -8.06 22.39 -13.80
C ASN A 162 -8.82 23.68 -14.04
N SER A 163 -9.35 24.34 -13.00
CA SER A 163 -10.06 25.62 -13.10
C SER A 163 -9.15 26.84 -13.19
N ASN A 164 -7.86 26.68 -12.90
CA ASN A 164 -6.87 27.77 -12.95
C ASN A 164 -5.91 27.63 -14.17
N LYS A 165 -6.32 26.89 -15.19
CA LYS A 165 -5.69 26.86 -16.51
C LYS A 165 -6.38 27.87 -17.41
#